data_793b938f0786ca341b7cb29777974830
#
_entry.id   793b938f0786ca341b7cb29777974830
#
_cell.length_a   1.000
_cell.length_b   1.000
_cell.length_c   1.000
_cell.angle_alpha   90.00
_cell.angle_beta   90.00
_cell.angle_gamma   90.00
#
_symmetry.space_group_name_H-M   'P 1'
#
loop_
_entity.id
_entity.type
_entity.pdbx_description
1 polymer ?
#
loop_
_entity_poly.entity_id
_entity_poly.type
_entity_poly.pdbx_seq_one_letter_code
_entity_poly.pdbx_strand_id
1 'polypeptide(L)'
;MKFCILGDGLTGLALAKALVNLGINVDVFKGSKVNNSDKSRTIGISKNNIEFFNKNILDIEKFLWEIKKIEIDNENFLKENLINFEDNNKRLFALIKNYQLYKNLLLSLRKNKLFKLKKEIKNYNLFKNN
;
A
#
# COMPACT_ATOMS: atom_id res chain seq x y z
N MET A 1 19.90 4.58 14.87
CA MET A 1 18.82 3.59 15.12
C MET A 1 18.53 2.86 13.82
N LYS A 2 18.23 1.59 13.87
CA LYS A 2 17.95 0.73 12.72
C LYS A 2 16.71 -0.09 12.99
N PHE A 3 15.79 -0.13 12.03
CA PHE A 3 14.56 -0.95 12.11
C PHE A 3 14.67 -2.18 11.24
N CYS A 4 14.08 -3.27 11.71
CA CYS A 4 13.91 -4.51 10.97
C CYS A 4 12.42 -4.75 10.73
N ILE A 5 12.04 -4.97 9.48
CA ILE A 5 10.66 -5.27 9.08
C ILE A 5 10.64 -6.69 8.52
N LEU A 6 9.73 -7.51 9.04
CA LEU A 6 9.53 -8.88 8.57
C LEU A 6 8.36 -8.90 7.57
N GLY A 7 8.65 -9.23 6.33
CA GLY A 7 7.72 -9.26 5.22
C GLY A 7 7.86 -8.05 4.29
N ASP A 8 7.96 -8.34 3.01
CA ASP A 8 8.10 -7.36 1.92
C ASP A 8 6.78 -7.12 1.16
N GLY A 9 5.65 -7.29 1.84
CA GLY A 9 4.34 -6.92 1.31
C GLY A 9 4.13 -5.40 1.25
N LEU A 10 2.99 -4.95 0.73
CA LEU A 10 2.68 -3.51 0.57
C LEU A 10 2.80 -2.74 1.88
N THR A 11 2.26 -3.28 2.97
CA THR A 11 2.32 -2.64 4.29
C THR A 11 3.76 -2.50 4.78
N GLY A 12 4.56 -3.57 4.66
CA GLY A 12 5.97 -3.56 5.04
C GLY A 12 6.79 -2.56 4.22
N LEU A 13 6.57 -2.51 2.90
CA LEU A 13 7.27 -1.58 2.03
C LEU A 13 6.81 -0.12 2.24
N ALA A 14 5.53 0.13 2.51
CA ALA A 14 5.03 1.46 2.82
C ALA A 14 5.62 1.99 4.14
N LEU A 15 5.64 1.15 5.19
CA LEU A 15 6.29 1.47 6.45
C LEU A 15 7.79 1.73 6.26
N ALA A 16 8.49 0.85 5.53
CA ALA A 16 9.90 1.03 5.23
C ALA A 16 10.16 2.37 4.53
N LYS A 17 9.31 2.74 3.56
CA LYS A 17 9.45 4.00 2.82
C LYS A 17 9.21 5.22 3.72
N ALA A 18 8.21 5.17 4.59
CA ALA A 18 7.96 6.23 5.56
C ALA A 18 9.16 6.43 6.50
N LEU A 19 9.71 5.34 7.04
CA LEU A 19 10.88 5.40 7.93
C LEU A 19 12.14 5.91 7.22
N VAL A 20 12.38 5.46 5.98
CA VAL A 20 13.51 5.93 5.17
C VAL A 20 13.39 7.42 4.84
N ASN A 21 12.17 7.92 4.59
CA ASN A 21 11.92 9.35 4.37
C ASN A 21 12.23 10.19 5.64
N LEU A 22 12.14 9.59 6.82
CA LEU A 22 12.55 10.20 8.09
C LEU A 22 14.04 10.04 8.40
N GLY A 23 14.84 9.54 7.46
CA GLY A 23 16.29 9.36 7.65
C GLY A 23 16.68 8.13 8.47
N ILE A 24 15.75 7.17 8.65
CA ILE A 24 15.97 5.98 9.47
C ILE A 24 16.47 4.82 8.60
N ASN A 25 17.49 4.09 9.09
CA ASN A 25 17.95 2.88 8.43
C ASN A 25 16.95 1.73 8.59
N VAL A 26 16.61 1.05 7.49
CA VAL A 26 15.61 -0.03 7.48
C VAL A 26 16.13 -1.26 6.73
N ASP A 27 16.11 -2.41 7.40
CA ASP A 27 16.26 -3.72 6.77
C ASP A 27 14.89 -4.38 6.64
N VAL A 28 14.48 -4.73 5.42
CA VAL A 28 13.27 -5.51 5.16
C VAL A 28 13.66 -6.93 4.80
N PHE A 29 13.12 -7.90 5.50
CA PHE A 29 13.31 -9.31 5.23
C PHE A 29 12.15 -9.84 4.39
N LYS A 30 12.46 -10.54 3.31
CA LYS A 30 11.44 -11.14 2.45
C LYS A 30 10.56 -12.11 3.21
N GLY A 31 9.27 -12.10 2.93
CA GLY A 31 8.34 -13.11 3.39
C GLY A 31 8.44 -14.41 2.57
N SER A 32 7.94 -15.49 3.13
CA SER A 32 8.05 -16.86 2.55
C SER A 32 7.31 -17.04 1.23
N LYS A 33 6.28 -16.24 0.96
CA LYS A 33 5.56 -16.22 -0.33
C LYS A 33 4.85 -14.89 -0.53
N VAL A 34 5.31 -14.09 -1.45
CA VAL A 34 4.54 -12.95 -1.97
C VAL A 34 4.18 -13.28 -3.42
N ASN A 35 3.00 -13.83 -3.65
CA ASN A 35 2.41 -13.92 -4.99
C ASN A 35 1.95 -12.52 -5.43
N ASN A 36 2.91 -11.65 -5.74
CA ASN A 36 2.63 -10.34 -6.36
C ASN A 36 2.40 -10.46 -7.88
N SER A 37 2.19 -11.67 -8.38
CA SER A 37 2.01 -11.95 -9.80
C SER A 37 0.61 -11.57 -10.31
N ASP A 38 -0.38 -11.48 -9.43
CA ASP A 38 -1.72 -11.08 -9.83
C ASP A 38 -1.81 -9.58 -10.10
N LYS A 39 -1.76 -9.25 -11.39
CA LYS A 39 -1.83 -7.87 -11.89
C LYS A 39 -3.26 -7.31 -11.90
N SER A 40 -4.28 -8.13 -11.71
CA SER A 40 -5.69 -7.72 -11.73
C SER A 40 -6.11 -7.08 -10.42
N ARG A 41 -5.46 -7.41 -9.32
CA ARG A 41 -5.83 -6.99 -7.98
C ARG A 41 -5.70 -5.50 -7.78
N THR A 42 -6.77 -4.86 -7.29
CA THR A 42 -6.84 -3.44 -6.96
C THR A 42 -7.09 -3.22 -5.46
N ILE A 43 -6.76 -2.02 -5.00
CA ILE A 43 -7.00 -1.57 -3.63
C ILE A 43 -7.76 -0.24 -3.70
N GLY A 44 -8.81 -0.09 -2.88
CA GLY A 44 -9.48 1.18 -2.67
C GLY A 44 -8.73 2.02 -1.63
N ILE A 45 -8.49 3.29 -1.93
CA ILE A 45 -7.80 4.22 -1.02
C ILE A 45 -8.66 5.46 -0.84
N SER A 46 -8.96 5.82 0.41
CA SER A 46 -9.69 7.05 0.73
C SER A 46 -8.85 8.29 0.44
N LYS A 47 -9.52 9.43 0.26
CA LYS A 47 -8.88 10.73 0.03
C LYS A 47 -7.82 11.04 1.09
N ASN A 48 -8.16 10.89 2.36
CA ASN A 48 -7.24 11.18 3.46
C ASN A 48 -5.99 10.28 3.42
N ASN A 49 -6.17 8.99 3.08
CA ASN A 49 -5.05 8.08 2.95
C ASN A 49 -4.17 8.41 1.73
N ILE A 50 -4.76 8.90 0.64
CA ILE A 50 -3.99 9.37 -0.52
C ILE A 50 -3.13 10.57 -0.14
N GLU A 51 -3.72 11.56 0.54
CA GLU A 51 -2.99 12.74 1.02
C GLU A 51 -1.85 12.36 1.98
N PHE A 52 -2.13 11.44 2.91
CA PHE A 52 -1.10 10.90 3.81
C PHE A 52 0.03 10.20 3.04
N PHE A 53 -0.32 9.37 2.05
CA PHE A 53 0.64 8.64 1.24
C PHE A 53 1.53 9.58 0.45
N ASN A 54 0.94 10.55 -0.24
CA ASN A 54 1.66 11.53 -1.06
C ASN A 54 2.60 12.39 -0.23
N LYS A 55 2.19 12.77 0.97
CA LYS A 55 2.99 13.61 1.87
C LYS A 55 4.13 12.85 2.54
N ASN A 56 3.90 11.61 3.00
CA ASN A 56 4.81 10.94 3.92
C ASN A 56 5.55 9.74 3.33
N ILE A 57 5.02 9.15 2.27
CA ILE A 57 5.52 7.87 1.73
C ILE A 57 6.00 8.06 0.29
N LEU A 58 5.08 8.18 -0.65
CA LEU A 58 5.34 8.25 -2.08
C LEU A 58 4.17 8.91 -2.79
N ASP A 59 4.43 9.81 -3.72
CA ASP A 59 3.39 10.36 -4.59
C ASP A 59 2.83 9.27 -5.50
N ILE A 60 1.52 9.00 -5.35
CA ILE A 60 0.79 7.95 -6.06
C ILE A 60 -0.27 8.50 -7.03
N GLU A 61 -0.45 9.83 -7.13
CA GLU A 61 -1.52 10.46 -7.92
C GLU A 61 -1.64 9.90 -9.34
N LYS A 62 -0.53 9.76 -10.04
CA LYS A 62 -0.50 9.27 -11.44
C LYS A 62 -0.93 7.81 -11.63
N PHE A 63 -1.08 7.06 -10.54
CA PHE A 63 -1.50 5.65 -10.57
C PHE A 63 -2.94 5.44 -10.12
N LEU A 64 -3.62 6.52 -9.72
CA LEU A 64 -4.94 6.46 -9.15
C LEU A 64 -6.03 6.46 -10.23
N TRP A 65 -7.06 5.69 -9.96
CA TRP A 65 -8.33 5.67 -10.68
C TRP A 65 -9.40 6.27 -9.78
N GLU A 66 -9.86 7.46 -10.10
CA GLU A 66 -10.80 8.22 -9.27
C GLU A 66 -12.22 7.62 -9.34
N ILE A 67 -12.83 7.48 -8.18
CA ILE A 67 -14.24 7.12 -8.01
C ILE A 67 -14.99 8.34 -7.48
N LYS A 68 -15.94 8.83 -8.26
CA LYS A 68 -16.75 10.01 -7.94
C LYS A 68 -18.15 9.64 -7.46
N LYS A 69 -18.65 8.47 -7.82
CA LYS A 69 -19.99 8.01 -7.51
C LYS A 69 -20.00 6.53 -7.14
N ILE A 70 -20.76 6.19 -6.12
CA ILE A 70 -21.04 4.81 -5.71
C ILE A 70 -22.54 4.67 -5.55
N GLU A 71 -23.13 3.71 -6.25
CA GLU A 71 -24.55 3.35 -6.15
C GLU A 71 -24.65 1.93 -5.60
N ILE A 72 -25.52 1.74 -4.63
CA ILE A 72 -25.84 0.42 -4.09
C ILE A 72 -27.32 0.18 -4.36
N ASP A 73 -27.60 -0.79 -5.20
CA ASP A 73 -28.95 -1.19 -5.60
C ASP A 73 -29.37 -2.50 -4.90
N ASN A 74 -30.67 -2.67 -4.71
CA ASN A 74 -31.22 -3.92 -4.20
C ASN A 74 -31.66 -4.80 -5.40
N GLU A 75 -31.24 -6.06 -5.45
CA GLU A 75 -31.59 -7.00 -6.52
C GLU A 75 -33.09 -7.33 -6.60
N ASN A 76 -33.86 -7.14 -5.52
CA ASN A 76 -35.22 -7.66 -5.39
C ASN A 76 -36.35 -6.66 -5.67
N PHE A 77 -36.11 -5.37 -5.79
CA PHE A 77 -37.16 -4.37 -6.01
C PHE A 77 -36.73 -3.21 -6.92
N LEU A 78 -37.50 -3.01 -7.99
CA LEU A 78 -37.69 -1.80 -8.79
C LEU A 78 -36.73 -0.63 -8.43
N LYS A 79 -35.54 -0.62 -8.99
CA LYS A 79 -34.64 0.56 -9.11
C LYS A 79 -34.64 1.59 -7.96
N GLU A 80 -34.87 1.16 -6.74
CA GLU A 80 -34.64 2.03 -5.58
C GLU A 80 -33.17 1.94 -5.18
N ASN A 81 -32.41 2.98 -5.51
CA ASN A 81 -31.06 3.15 -5.01
C ASN A 81 -31.10 3.16 -3.48
N LEU A 82 -30.61 2.12 -2.83
CA LEU A 82 -30.57 2.02 -1.39
C LEU A 82 -29.65 3.09 -0.80
N ILE A 83 -28.51 3.30 -1.43
CA ILE A 83 -27.51 4.28 -1.00
C ILE A 83 -26.83 4.86 -2.23
N ASN A 84 -26.80 6.18 -2.32
CA ASN A 84 -26.04 6.91 -3.33
C ASN A 84 -25.01 7.80 -2.62
N PHE A 85 -23.72 7.53 -2.85
CA PHE A 85 -22.64 8.40 -2.43
C PHE A 85 -22.13 9.13 -3.66
N GLU A 86 -22.42 10.42 -3.74
CA GLU A 86 -21.94 11.30 -4.80
C GLU A 86 -21.45 12.60 -4.20
N ASP A 87 -20.21 12.98 -4.53
CA ASP A 87 -19.72 14.34 -4.26
C ASP A 87 -19.40 14.97 -5.61
N ASN A 88 -20.28 15.87 -6.05
CA ASN A 88 -20.31 16.47 -7.40
C ASN A 88 -18.99 17.13 -7.84
N ASN A 89 -18.05 17.37 -6.94
CA ASN A 89 -16.77 18.00 -7.23
C ASN A 89 -15.56 17.39 -6.52
N LYS A 90 -15.72 16.29 -5.80
CA LYS A 90 -14.64 15.72 -5.01
C LYS A 90 -14.50 14.22 -5.24
N ARG A 91 -13.29 13.77 -5.21
CA ARG A 91 -12.92 12.35 -5.19
C ARG A 91 -13.43 11.73 -3.90
N LEU A 92 -14.32 10.74 -3.97
CA LEU A 92 -14.76 9.96 -2.80
C LEU A 92 -13.63 9.04 -2.33
N PHE A 93 -13.13 8.22 -3.24
CA PHE A 93 -11.94 7.42 -3.07
C PHE A 93 -11.33 7.11 -4.45
N ALA A 94 -10.18 6.44 -4.48
CA ALA A 94 -9.56 5.99 -5.72
C ALA A 94 -9.17 4.53 -5.66
N LEU A 95 -9.05 3.91 -6.81
CA LEU A 95 -8.50 2.57 -6.98
C LEU A 95 -7.05 2.66 -7.45
N ILE A 96 -6.20 1.78 -6.94
CA ILE A 96 -4.83 1.60 -7.42
C ILE A 96 -4.54 0.12 -7.64
N LYS A 97 -3.82 -0.20 -8.71
CA LYS A 97 -3.37 -1.58 -8.94
C LYS A 97 -2.30 -1.97 -7.93
N ASN A 98 -2.54 -3.09 -7.25
CA ASN A 98 -1.66 -3.61 -6.19
C ASN A 98 -0.21 -3.74 -6.66
N TYR A 99 0.01 -4.33 -7.83
CA TYR A 99 1.34 -4.53 -8.37
C TYR A 99 2.05 -3.21 -8.73
N GLN A 100 1.32 -2.18 -9.16
CA GLN A 100 1.89 -0.87 -9.47
C GLN A 100 2.40 -0.18 -8.21
N LEU A 101 1.58 -0.19 -7.15
CA LEU A 101 1.97 0.36 -5.85
C LEU A 101 3.21 -0.35 -5.30
N TYR A 102 3.19 -1.70 -5.30
CA TYR A 102 4.32 -2.53 -4.87
C TYR A 102 5.60 -2.20 -5.65
N LYS A 103 5.52 -2.21 -6.99
CA LYS A 103 6.66 -1.94 -7.86
C LYS A 103 7.27 -0.56 -7.60
N ASN A 104 6.43 0.47 -7.47
CA ASN A 104 6.89 1.83 -7.28
C ASN A 104 7.51 2.04 -5.88
N LEU A 105 6.92 1.46 -4.83
CA LEU A 105 7.51 1.46 -3.50
C LEU A 105 8.88 0.81 -3.51
N LEU A 106 8.99 -0.39 -4.07
CA LEU A 106 10.25 -1.14 -4.11
C LEU A 106 11.33 -0.42 -4.93
N LEU A 107 10.98 0.15 -6.10
CA LEU A 107 11.91 0.92 -6.93
C LEU A 107 12.40 2.18 -6.21
N SER A 108 11.51 2.90 -5.53
CA SER A 108 11.87 4.09 -4.75
C SER A 108 12.78 3.75 -3.58
N LEU A 109 12.49 2.64 -2.87
CA LEU A 109 13.30 2.17 -1.75
C LEU A 109 14.70 1.74 -2.18
N ARG A 110 14.82 0.97 -3.27
CA ARG A 110 16.11 0.48 -3.79
C ARG A 110 17.09 1.58 -4.18
N LYS A 111 16.60 2.77 -4.48
CA LYS A 111 17.43 3.95 -4.76
C LYS A 111 18.01 4.60 -3.51
N ASN A 112 17.54 4.22 -2.31
CA ASN A 112 17.93 4.86 -1.07
C ASN A 112 18.94 4.00 -0.31
N LYS A 113 20.06 4.61 0.11
CA LYS A 113 21.16 3.95 0.85
C LYS A 113 20.74 3.45 2.24
N LEU A 114 19.68 4.01 2.81
CA LEU A 114 19.16 3.63 4.13
C LEU A 114 18.31 2.34 4.09
N PHE A 115 17.99 1.85 2.90
CA PHE A 115 17.15 0.65 2.70
C PHE A 115 18.00 -0.55 2.29
N LYS A 116 17.73 -1.70 2.91
CA LYS A 116 18.27 -2.99 2.49
C LYS A 116 17.18 -4.05 2.45
N LEU A 117 17.04 -4.72 1.30
CA LEU A 117 16.18 -5.90 1.16
C LEU A 117 17.02 -7.16 1.39
N LYS A 118 16.65 -7.94 2.40
CA LYS A 118 17.35 -9.16 2.82
C LYS A 118 16.56 -10.42 2.49
N LYS A 119 17.23 -11.55 2.46
CA LYS A 119 16.60 -12.86 2.30
C LYS A 119 15.71 -13.18 3.49
N GLU A 120 14.77 -14.12 3.29
CA GLU A 120 13.89 -14.63 4.35
C GLU A 120 14.68 -15.15 5.54
N ILE A 121 14.19 -14.90 6.76
CA ILE A 121 14.72 -15.51 7.97
C ILE A 121 14.01 -16.84 8.17
N LYS A 122 14.72 -17.95 8.00
CA LYS A 122 14.15 -19.32 8.12
C LYS A 122 13.93 -19.76 9.58
N ASN A 123 14.58 -19.14 10.57
CA ASN A 123 14.49 -19.52 11.99
C ASN A 123 14.16 -18.31 12.87
N TYR A 124 12.89 -18.14 13.21
CA TYR A 124 12.42 -17.13 14.17
C TYR A 124 12.71 -17.48 15.63
N ASN A 125 13.13 -18.73 15.92
CA ASN A 125 13.38 -19.20 17.29
C ASN A 125 14.62 -18.57 17.96
N LEU A 126 15.47 -17.90 17.20
CA LEU A 126 16.65 -17.19 17.72
C LEU A 126 16.31 -15.92 18.51
N PHE A 127 15.08 -15.42 18.44
CA PHE A 127 14.66 -14.17 19.11
C PHE A 127 13.79 -14.41 20.36
N LYS A 128 13.54 -15.68 20.73
CA LYS A 128 12.73 -16.02 21.92
C LYS A 128 13.53 -16.16 23.23
N ASN A 129 14.84 -16.10 23.17
CA ASN A 129 15.71 -16.29 24.35
C ASN A 129 16.65 -15.09 24.51
N ASN A 130 16.09 -13.92 24.83
CA ASN A 130 16.80 -12.83 25.50
C ASN A 130 15.79 -11.96 26.23
#